data_b29f0086903e88b6258c04332a118935
#
_entry.id   b29f0086903e88b6258c04332a118935
#
_cell.length_a   1.000
_cell.length_b   1.000
_cell.length_c   1.000
_cell.angle_alpha   90.00
_cell.angle_beta   90.00
_cell.angle_gamma   90.00
#
_symmetry.space_group_name_H-M   'P 1'
#
loop_
_entity.id
_entity.type
_entity.pdbx_description
1 polymer ?
#
loop_
_entity_poly.entity_id
_entity_poly.type
_entity_poly.pdbx_seq_one_letter_code
_entity_poly.pdbx_strand_id
1 'polypeptide(L)'
;MLDVIFITPNNSNGIYQELSKKYSAIETPTWSLLLAESCRSKGFKVDILDCLAENLNDEEAYKRISSLNPKLIVFVVYGQNVNAGTTNMSGAVRLSNFLKKKKINILISFVGSHVQAVPKKTLEIEKNIDFVFLNEGVYALLNILKLTDIKIKNLTSINGIAFRDKNKIIFNKPEKIVPNERMDLDLPGYAWDLLPYKNKPFDLYRSPLWHAEYIEENRSPYAAIQTSLG
;
A
#
# COMPACT_ATOMS: atom_id res chain seq x y z
N MET A 1 13.20 -0.84 14.79
CA MET A 1 12.39 0.23 14.14
C MET A 1 12.41 -0.03 12.65
N LEU A 2 11.26 -0.08 11.99
CA LEU A 2 11.14 -0.17 10.54
C LEU A 2 11.33 1.21 9.89
N ASP A 3 11.86 1.25 8.68
CA ASP A 3 11.91 2.49 7.91
C ASP A 3 10.54 2.77 7.26
N VAL A 4 9.87 1.75 6.74
CA VAL A 4 8.54 1.87 6.15
C VAL A 4 7.72 0.59 6.34
N ILE A 5 6.41 0.76 6.52
CA ILE A 5 5.43 -0.31 6.42
C ILE A 5 4.46 -0.04 5.26
N PHE A 6 4.25 -1.06 4.42
CA PHE A 6 3.26 -1.02 3.34
C PHE A 6 1.97 -1.68 3.81
N ILE A 7 0.85 -0.98 3.64
CA ILE A 7 -0.46 -1.45 4.11
C ILE A 7 -1.39 -1.67 2.93
N THR A 8 -1.89 -2.91 2.79
CA THR A 8 -3.03 -3.24 1.94
C THR A 8 -4.28 -3.20 2.81
N PRO A 9 -5.21 -2.25 2.57
CA PRO A 9 -6.37 -2.08 3.45
C PRO A 9 -7.40 -3.20 3.28
N ASN A 10 -8.10 -3.55 4.35
CA ASN A 10 -9.25 -4.44 4.28
C ASN A 10 -10.53 -3.62 3.99
N ASN A 11 -11.18 -3.89 2.87
CA ASN A 11 -12.47 -3.29 2.49
C ASN A 11 -13.50 -4.34 2.03
N SER A 12 -13.26 -5.62 2.28
CA SER A 12 -14.11 -6.72 1.81
C SER A 12 -15.57 -6.57 2.23
N ASN A 13 -15.82 -6.21 3.49
CA ASN A 13 -17.18 -6.04 4.00
C ASN A 13 -17.90 -4.83 3.37
N GLY A 14 -17.18 -3.79 2.99
CA GLY A 14 -17.75 -2.61 2.32
C GLY A 14 -18.15 -2.87 0.87
N ILE A 15 -17.45 -3.79 0.19
CA ILE A 15 -17.67 -4.09 -1.22
C ILE A 15 -18.64 -5.26 -1.40
N TYR A 16 -18.40 -6.35 -0.70
CA TYR A 16 -19.09 -7.64 -0.94
C TYR A 16 -20.10 -8.01 0.15
N GLN A 17 -20.20 -7.25 1.24
CA GLN A 17 -21.08 -7.53 2.39
C GLN A 17 -20.94 -8.99 2.88
N GLU A 18 -22.04 -9.71 3.09
CA GLU A 18 -22.03 -11.11 3.52
C GLU A 18 -21.35 -12.07 2.51
N LEU A 19 -21.34 -11.70 1.23
CA LEU A 19 -20.70 -12.51 0.18
C LEU A 19 -19.16 -12.45 0.24
N SER A 20 -18.58 -11.48 0.95
CA SER A 20 -17.13 -11.30 1.05
C SER A 20 -16.42 -12.55 1.57
N LYS A 21 -17.02 -13.26 2.51
CA LYS A 21 -16.41 -14.44 3.12
C LYS A 21 -16.29 -15.63 2.18
N LYS A 22 -17.24 -15.75 1.23
CA LYS A 22 -17.39 -16.95 0.40
C LYS A 22 -16.99 -16.75 -1.06
N TYR A 23 -17.16 -15.55 -1.59
CA TYR A 23 -17.05 -15.31 -3.04
C TYR A 23 -16.05 -14.22 -3.43
N SER A 24 -15.44 -13.51 -2.49
CA SER A 24 -14.46 -12.47 -2.85
C SER A 24 -13.10 -13.06 -3.17
N ALA A 25 -12.49 -12.55 -4.23
CA ALA A 25 -11.06 -12.72 -4.46
C ALA A 25 -10.24 -12.06 -3.34
N ILE A 26 -9.07 -12.60 -3.08
CA ILE A 26 -8.05 -11.96 -2.25
C ILE A 26 -6.79 -11.87 -3.12
N GLU A 27 -6.55 -10.69 -3.65
CA GLU A 27 -5.48 -10.46 -4.59
C GLU A 27 -4.14 -10.32 -3.87
N THR A 28 -3.09 -10.83 -4.49
CA THR A 28 -1.72 -10.61 -4.02
C THR A 28 -1.39 -9.11 -4.10
N PRO A 29 -0.80 -8.50 -3.06
CA PRO A 29 -0.50 -7.07 -3.04
C PRO A 29 0.77 -6.77 -3.85
N THR A 30 0.71 -6.99 -5.18
CA THR A 30 1.86 -6.96 -6.09
C THR A 30 2.67 -5.69 -6.00
N TRP A 31 1.99 -4.53 -5.92
CA TRP A 31 2.69 -3.25 -5.82
C TRP A 31 3.38 -3.05 -4.47
N SER A 32 2.78 -3.52 -3.37
CA SER A 32 3.44 -3.52 -2.05
C SER A 32 4.71 -4.37 -2.07
N LEU A 33 4.65 -5.55 -2.71
CA LEU A 33 5.80 -6.45 -2.84
C LEU A 33 6.95 -5.83 -3.64
N LEU A 34 6.63 -5.17 -4.77
CA LEU A 34 7.62 -4.48 -5.61
C LEU A 34 8.27 -3.30 -4.88
N LEU A 35 7.48 -2.44 -4.23
CA LEU A 35 8.00 -1.32 -3.45
C LEU A 35 8.84 -1.79 -2.26
N ALA A 36 8.40 -2.85 -1.58
CA ALA A 36 9.15 -3.43 -0.45
C ALA A 36 10.50 -3.95 -0.90
N GLU A 37 10.57 -4.72 -1.99
CA GLU A 37 11.84 -5.24 -2.51
C GLU A 37 12.74 -4.11 -3.02
N SER A 38 12.19 -3.11 -3.72
CA SER A 38 12.92 -1.91 -4.13
C SER A 38 13.59 -1.21 -2.94
N CYS A 39 12.85 -0.99 -1.86
CA CYS A 39 13.41 -0.37 -0.65
C CYS A 39 14.43 -1.27 0.04
N ARG A 40 14.13 -2.58 0.16
CA ARG A 40 15.02 -3.58 0.81
C ARG A 40 16.35 -3.72 0.08
N SER A 41 16.35 -3.72 -1.25
CA SER A 41 17.55 -3.75 -2.09
C SER A 41 18.49 -2.55 -1.88
N LYS A 42 17.96 -1.44 -1.35
CA LYS A 42 18.72 -0.24 -0.99
C LYS A 42 19.07 -0.18 0.51
N GLY A 43 18.84 -1.26 1.26
CA GLY A 43 19.22 -1.39 2.67
C GLY A 43 18.19 -0.89 3.68
N PHE A 44 16.97 -0.51 3.26
CA PHE A 44 15.92 -0.09 4.18
C PHE A 44 15.22 -1.28 4.83
N LYS A 45 14.82 -1.11 6.09
CA LYS A 45 14.01 -2.10 6.83
C LYS A 45 12.54 -1.89 6.53
N VAL A 46 11.94 -2.90 5.93
CA VAL A 46 10.57 -2.83 5.42
C VAL A 46 9.71 -3.98 5.93
N ASP A 47 8.39 -3.78 5.96
CA ASP A 47 7.42 -4.83 6.22
C ASP A 47 6.13 -4.56 5.42
N ILE A 48 5.31 -5.61 5.25
CA ILE A 48 4.01 -5.55 4.60
C ILE A 48 2.95 -6.00 5.60
N LEU A 49 1.89 -5.21 5.75
CA LEU A 49 0.69 -5.58 6.49
C LEU A 49 -0.48 -5.69 5.53
N ASP A 50 -0.80 -6.91 5.14
CA ASP A 50 -1.96 -7.19 4.30
C ASP A 50 -3.20 -7.44 5.17
N CYS A 51 -3.90 -6.34 5.48
CA CYS A 51 -5.10 -6.41 6.30
C CYS A 51 -6.24 -7.17 5.63
N LEU A 52 -6.28 -7.21 4.29
CA LEU A 52 -7.29 -7.95 3.55
C LEU A 52 -7.05 -9.47 3.66
N ALA A 53 -5.86 -9.93 3.34
CA ALA A 53 -5.50 -11.34 3.36
C ALA A 53 -5.56 -11.95 4.77
N GLU A 54 -5.11 -11.19 5.77
CA GLU A 54 -5.16 -11.61 7.16
C GLU A 54 -6.52 -11.36 7.83
N ASN A 55 -7.45 -10.71 7.14
CA ASN A 55 -8.77 -10.31 7.64
C ASN A 55 -8.70 -9.51 8.95
N LEU A 56 -7.77 -8.58 9.02
CA LEU A 56 -7.57 -7.74 10.21
C LEU A 56 -8.62 -6.63 10.29
N ASN A 57 -9.13 -6.40 11.50
CA ASN A 57 -9.88 -5.18 11.80
C ASN A 57 -8.93 -4.01 12.11
N ASP A 58 -9.50 -2.81 12.23
CA ASP A 58 -8.71 -1.57 12.41
C ASP A 58 -7.90 -1.56 13.73
N GLU A 59 -8.42 -2.18 14.81
CA GLU A 59 -7.72 -2.28 16.10
C GLU A 59 -6.53 -3.24 16.04
N GLU A 60 -6.70 -4.38 15.38
CA GLU A 60 -5.63 -5.36 15.17
C GLU A 60 -4.51 -4.79 14.29
N ALA A 61 -4.89 -4.11 13.19
CA ALA A 61 -3.94 -3.40 12.33
C ALA A 61 -3.16 -2.34 13.11
N TYR A 62 -3.85 -1.52 13.92
CA TYR A 62 -3.22 -0.52 14.78
C TYR A 62 -2.21 -1.13 15.76
N LYS A 63 -2.57 -2.22 16.44
CA LYS A 63 -1.67 -2.90 17.38
C LYS A 63 -0.39 -3.38 16.69
N ARG A 64 -0.51 -3.98 15.50
CA ARG A 64 0.65 -4.44 14.73
C ARG A 64 1.52 -3.28 14.24
N ILE A 65 0.93 -2.24 13.67
CA ILE A 65 1.66 -1.03 13.24
C ILE A 65 2.41 -0.40 14.42
N SER A 66 1.74 -0.29 15.58
CA SER A 66 2.33 0.31 16.78
C SER A 66 3.50 -0.52 17.32
N SER A 67 3.40 -1.84 17.30
CA SER A 67 4.48 -2.73 17.77
C SER A 67 5.70 -2.68 16.85
N LEU A 68 5.50 -2.53 15.55
CA LEU A 68 6.57 -2.42 14.55
C LEU A 68 7.25 -1.05 14.55
N ASN A 69 6.56 -0.02 15.02
CA ASN A 69 7.03 1.35 15.14
C ASN A 69 7.77 1.86 13.88
N PRO A 70 7.09 1.95 12.71
CA PRO A 70 7.70 2.39 11.46
C PRO A 70 7.94 3.90 11.44
N LYS A 71 8.92 4.36 10.66
CA LYS A 71 9.13 5.80 10.41
C LYS A 71 8.10 6.39 9.44
N LEU A 72 7.55 5.56 8.54
CA LEU A 72 6.58 5.95 7.53
C LEU A 72 5.53 4.85 7.33
N ILE A 73 4.27 5.26 7.16
CA ILE A 73 3.16 4.39 6.79
C ILE A 73 2.77 4.70 5.34
N VAL A 74 2.78 3.69 4.48
CA VAL A 74 2.38 3.79 3.07
C VAL A 74 1.19 2.88 2.80
N PHE A 75 0.02 3.45 2.57
CA PHE A 75 -1.13 2.70 2.05
C PHE A 75 -0.95 2.49 0.55
N VAL A 76 -0.96 1.23 0.14
CA VAL A 76 -0.86 0.83 -1.27
C VAL A 76 -2.27 0.50 -1.76
N VAL A 77 -2.85 1.43 -2.52
CA VAL A 77 -4.25 1.39 -2.93
C VAL A 77 -4.33 1.13 -4.43
N TYR A 78 -3.80 -0.03 -4.81
CA TYR A 78 -3.92 -0.61 -6.13
C TYR A 78 -4.89 -1.79 -6.12
N GLY A 79 -5.34 -2.21 -7.28
CA GLY A 79 -6.09 -3.42 -7.55
C GLY A 79 -5.76 -3.89 -8.95
N GLN A 80 -6.31 -5.01 -9.40
CA GLN A 80 -6.09 -5.55 -10.76
C GLN A 80 -6.52 -4.58 -11.87
N ASN A 81 -7.38 -3.65 -11.55
CA ASN A 81 -7.81 -2.58 -12.46
C ASN A 81 -8.02 -1.28 -11.70
N VAL A 82 -8.18 -0.18 -12.42
CA VAL A 82 -8.32 1.17 -11.86
C VAL A 82 -9.53 1.29 -10.92
N ASN A 83 -10.63 0.60 -11.23
CA ASN A 83 -11.84 0.63 -10.39
C ASN A 83 -11.60 -0.06 -9.04
N ALA A 84 -10.86 -1.17 -9.02
CA ALA A 84 -10.49 -1.86 -7.79
C ALA A 84 -9.63 -0.97 -6.87
N GLY A 85 -8.71 -0.19 -7.43
CA GLY A 85 -7.97 0.83 -6.68
C GLY A 85 -8.89 1.88 -6.04
N THR A 86 -9.90 2.34 -6.77
CA THR A 86 -10.87 3.32 -6.24
C THR A 86 -11.74 2.71 -5.13
N THR A 87 -12.19 1.48 -5.27
CA THR A 87 -13.02 0.82 -4.24
C THR A 87 -12.22 0.55 -2.96
N ASN A 88 -10.92 0.28 -3.06
CA ASN A 88 -10.05 0.06 -1.90
C ASN A 88 -9.76 1.34 -1.10
N MET A 89 -9.98 2.52 -1.69
CA MET A 89 -9.80 3.80 -1.00
C MET A 89 -10.61 3.91 0.30
N SER A 90 -11.84 3.41 0.33
CA SER A 90 -12.69 3.51 1.52
C SER A 90 -12.10 2.76 2.73
N GLY A 91 -11.53 1.59 2.52
CA GLY A 91 -10.82 0.84 3.56
C GLY A 91 -9.55 1.55 4.04
N ALA A 92 -8.78 2.10 3.11
CA ALA A 92 -7.56 2.85 3.43
C ALA A 92 -7.86 4.14 4.22
N VAL A 93 -8.87 4.90 3.80
CA VAL A 93 -9.32 6.11 4.51
C VAL A 93 -9.85 5.76 5.90
N ARG A 94 -10.67 4.72 6.03
CA ARG A 94 -11.18 4.26 7.33
C ARG A 94 -10.03 3.95 8.30
N LEU A 95 -9.07 3.13 7.88
CA LEU A 95 -7.94 2.76 8.73
C LEU A 95 -7.03 3.96 9.02
N SER A 96 -6.74 4.83 8.05
CA SER A 96 -5.94 6.05 8.30
C SER A 96 -6.60 6.97 9.32
N ASN A 97 -7.93 7.14 9.25
CA ASN A 97 -8.71 7.90 10.22
C ASN A 97 -8.65 7.26 11.61
N PHE A 98 -8.73 5.93 11.68
CA PHE A 98 -8.60 5.19 12.94
C PHE A 98 -7.21 5.39 13.56
N LEU A 99 -6.14 5.27 12.78
CA LEU A 99 -4.76 5.48 13.25
C LEU A 99 -4.55 6.90 13.80
N LYS A 100 -5.07 7.93 13.11
CA LYS A 100 -4.97 9.32 13.61
C LYS A 100 -5.80 9.55 14.87
N LYS A 101 -6.97 8.92 15.01
CA LYS A 101 -7.76 8.93 16.27
C LYS A 101 -6.98 8.30 17.44
N LYS A 102 -6.19 7.26 17.19
CA LYS A 102 -5.28 6.65 18.16
C LYS A 102 -4.00 7.49 18.41
N LYS A 103 -3.93 8.70 17.81
CA LYS A 103 -2.81 9.66 17.96
C LYS A 103 -1.46 9.11 17.48
N ILE A 104 -1.45 8.27 16.46
CA ILE A 104 -0.20 7.87 15.82
C ILE A 104 0.50 9.12 15.27
N ASN A 105 1.76 9.34 15.71
CA ASN A 105 2.58 10.47 15.28
C ASN A 105 3.56 10.05 14.17
N ILE A 106 3.04 9.36 13.15
CA ILE A 106 3.77 8.91 11.98
C ILE A 106 3.07 9.47 10.76
N LEU A 107 3.83 9.91 9.75
CA LEU A 107 3.23 10.37 8.50
C LEU A 107 2.57 9.21 7.77
N ILE A 108 1.38 9.49 7.24
CA ILE A 108 0.58 8.55 6.47
C ILE A 108 0.54 9.02 5.02
N SER A 109 0.96 8.16 4.11
CA SER A 109 0.94 8.42 2.68
C SER A 109 0.14 7.38 1.91
N PHE A 110 -0.34 7.77 0.74
CA PHE A 110 -1.05 6.88 -0.16
C PHE A 110 -0.37 6.83 -1.52
N VAL A 111 -0.27 5.64 -2.10
CA VAL A 111 0.13 5.37 -3.47
C VAL A 111 -0.94 4.53 -4.15
N GLY A 112 -1.32 4.85 -5.38
CA GLY A 112 -2.33 4.10 -6.12
C GLY A 112 -3.01 4.91 -7.21
N SER A 113 -3.72 4.22 -8.10
CA SER A 113 -4.35 4.82 -9.29
C SER A 113 -5.31 5.96 -8.95
N HIS A 114 -6.12 5.81 -7.91
CA HIS A 114 -7.07 6.86 -7.51
C HIS A 114 -6.37 8.15 -7.07
N VAL A 115 -5.37 8.05 -6.19
CA VAL A 115 -4.66 9.23 -5.68
C VAL A 115 -3.79 9.89 -6.74
N GLN A 116 -3.33 9.14 -7.73
CA GLN A 116 -2.62 9.70 -8.91
C GLN A 116 -3.56 10.47 -9.82
N ALA A 117 -4.79 9.98 -10.02
CA ALA A 117 -5.77 10.64 -10.89
C ALA A 117 -6.33 11.94 -10.28
N VAL A 118 -6.56 11.98 -8.97
CA VAL A 118 -7.21 13.12 -8.30
C VAL A 118 -6.47 13.56 -7.01
N PRO A 119 -5.15 13.80 -7.05
CA PRO A 119 -4.34 14.01 -5.84
C PRO A 119 -4.77 15.22 -5.03
N LYS A 120 -5.11 16.33 -5.69
CA LYS A 120 -5.58 17.56 -5.03
C LYS A 120 -6.86 17.31 -4.26
N LYS A 121 -7.87 16.72 -4.94
CA LYS A 121 -9.17 16.44 -4.34
C LYS A 121 -9.06 15.44 -3.20
N THR A 122 -8.22 14.41 -3.34
CA THR A 122 -7.93 13.45 -2.26
C THR A 122 -7.42 14.16 -1.02
N LEU A 123 -6.40 15.00 -1.15
CA LEU A 123 -5.86 15.75 -0.01
C LEU A 123 -6.83 16.81 0.52
N GLU A 124 -7.70 17.38 -0.30
CA GLU A 124 -8.73 18.35 0.16
C GLU A 124 -9.78 17.68 1.04
N ILE A 125 -10.20 16.46 0.71
CA ILE A 125 -11.26 15.74 1.41
C ILE A 125 -10.68 14.98 2.62
N GLU A 126 -9.64 14.19 2.39
CA GLU A 126 -9.09 13.24 3.38
C GLU A 126 -8.00 13.90 4.23
N LYS A 127 -8.40 14.50 5.36
CA LYS A 127 -7.52 15.30 6.23
C LYS A 127 -6.45 14.48 6.95
N ASN A 128 -6.62 13.18 7.07
CA ASN A 128 -5.71 12.26 7.75
C ASN A 128 -4.64 11.62 6.84
N ILE A 129 -4.65 11.99 5.54
CA ILE A 129 -3.57 11.69 4.61
C ILE A 129 -2.60 12.87 4.62
N ASP A 130 -1.34 12.62 4.94
CA ASP A 130 -0.32 13.67 5.02
C ASP A 130 0.22 14.03 3.63
N PHE A 131 0.47 13.01 2.77
CA PHE A 131 0.90 13.20 1.39
C PHE A 131 0.50 12.04 0.49
N VAL A 132 0.56 12.25 -0.83
CA VAL A 132 0.28 11.24 -1.86
C VAL A 132 1.41 11.21 -2.88
N PHE A 133 1.65 10.02 -3.44
CA PHE A 133 2.55 9.86 -4.58
C PHE A 133 1.82 10.18 -5.89
N LEU A 134 2.51 10.87 -6.80
CA LEU A 134 1.95 11.32 -8.07
C LEU A 134 2.20 10.35 -9.23
N ASN A 135 3.04 9.34 -9.02
CA ASN A 135 3.33 8.24 -9.92
C ASN A 135 3.45 6.92 -9.14
N GLU A 136 4.12 5.91 -9.69
CA GLU A 136 4.33 4.61 -9.03
C GLU A 136 5.06 4.68 -7.67
N GLY A 137 5.69 5.80 -7.37
CA GLY A 137 6.24 6.11 -6.06
C GLY A 137 7.66 5.60 -5.79
N VAL A 138 8.28 4.85 -6.68
CA VAL A 138 9.57 4.17 -6.41
C VAL A 138 10.65 5.17 -5.99
N TYR A 139 11.01 6.10 -6.85
CA TYR A 139 12.09 7.05 -6.56
C TYR A 139 11.72 8.08 -5.48
N ALA A 140 10.47 8.54 -5.49
CA ALA A 140 9.99 9.45 -4.46
C ALA A 140 10.09 8.81 -3.06
N LEU A 141 9.67 7.55 -2.92
CA LEU A 141 9.77 6.79 -1.67
C LEU A 141 11.22 6.61 -1.23
N LEU A 142 12.10 6.15 -2.12
CA LEU A 142 13.52 6.00 -1.82
C LEU A 142 14.16 7.32 -1.36
N ASN A 143 13.77 8.44 -1.96
CA ASN A 143 14.27 9.76 -1.57
C ASN A 143 13.72 10.22 -0.21
N ILE A 144 12.44 9.90 0.11
CA ILE A 144 11.87 10.14 1.45
C ILE A 144 12.61 9.33 2.51
N LEU A 145 12.88 8.06 2.25
CA LEU A 145 13.55 7.17 3.22
C LEU A 145 15.01 7.56 3.49
N LYS A 146 15.66 8.30 2.59
CA LYS A 146 17.00 8.88 2.80
C LYS A 146 17.00 10.13 3.70
N LEU A 147 15.83 10.72 3.98
CA LEU A 147 15.75 11.87 4.88
C LEU A 147 16.14 11.46 6.30
N THR A 148 16.93 12.28 6.97
CA THR A 148 17.28 12.07 8.38
C THR A 148 16.03 12.03 9.28
N ASP A 149 15.02 12.83 8.92
CA ASP A 149 13.75 12.93 9.65
C ASP A 149 12.59 13.11 8.65
N ILE A 150 11.63 12.21 8.70
CA ILE A 150 10.46 12.23 7.82
C ILE A 150 9.38 13.12 8.44
N LYS A 151 9.45 14.41 8.13
CA LYS A 151 8.49 15.45 8.56
C LYS A 151 8.00 16.26 7.36
N ILE A 152 6.79 16.81 7.48
CA ILE A 152 6.17 17.61 6.40
C ILE A 152 7.11 18.69 5.85
N LYS A 153 7.81 19.43 6.73
CA LYS A 153 8.75 20.49 6.33
C LYS A 153 9.88 20.00 5.41
N ASN A 154 10.28 18.73 5.51
CA ASN A 154 11.36 18.13 4.75
C ASN A 154 10.88 17.53 3.42
N LEU A 155 9.56 17.44 3.19
CA LEU A 155 8.98 16.91 1.96
C LEU A 155 9.07 17.89 0.78
N THR A 156 9.35 19.15 1.01
CA THR A 156 9.44 20.19 -0.03
C THR A 156 10.51 19.91 -1.10
N SER A 157 11.54 19.15 -0.76
CA SER A 157 12.63 18.76 -1.67
C SER A 157 12.40 17.46 -2.42
N ILE A 158 11.30 16.75 -2.15
CA ILE A 158 11.02 15.42 -2.72
C ILE A 158 10.14 15.56 -3.95
N ASN A 159 10.65 15.21 -5.13
CA ASN A 159 9.87 15.18 -6.35
C ASN A 159 8.83 14.05 -6.33
N GLY A 160 7.78 14.17 -7.15
CA GLY A 160 6.78 13.13 -7.37
C GLY A 160 5.76 12.95 -6.26
N ILE A 161 5.58 13.94 -5.39
CA ILE A 161 4.57 13.93 -4.33
C ILE A 161 3.76 15.22 -4.29
N ALA A 162 2.54 15.10 -3.75
CA ALA A 162 1.76 16.23 -3.28
C ALA A 162 1.47 16.04 -1.77
N PHE A 163 1.56 17.10 -0.99
CA PHE A 163 1.40 17.03 0.46
C PHE A 163 0.67 18.25 1.00
N ARG A 164 0.20 18.12 2.25
CA ARG A 164 -0.44 19.21 2.97
C ARG A 164 0.57 19.88 3.90
N ASP A 165 0.76 21.19 3.71
CA ASP A 165 1.44 22.05 4.67
C ASP A 165 0.43 23.06 5.20
N LYS A 166 0.06 22.93 6.48
CA LYS A 166 -1.01 23.70 7.14
C LYS A 166 -2.31 23.61 6.32
N ASN A 167 -2.77 24.73 5.75
CA ASN A 167 -4.00 24.82 4.96
C ASN A 167 -3.76 24.80 3.43
N LYS A 168 -2.51 24.58 2.98
CA LYS A 168 -2.16 24.57 1.56
C LYS A 168 -1.80 23.18 1.12
N ILE A 169 -2.19 22.84 -0.11
CA ILE A 169 -1.74 21.63 -0.79
C ILE A 169 -0.63 22.06 -1.75
N ILE A 170 0.53 21.45 -1.58
CA ILE A 170 1.75 21.73 -2.33
C ILE A 170 1.98 20.55 -3.27
N PHE A 171 2.22 20.85 -4.53
CA PHE A 171 2.66 19.89 -5.54
C PHE A 171 4.14 20.14 -5.82
N ASN A 172 4.95 19.14 -5.58
CA ASN A 172 6.35 19.18 -5.96
C ASN A 172 6.53 18.87 -7.46
N LYS A 173 7.74 19.09 -7.96
CA LYS A 173 8.07 18.75 -9.35
C LYS A 173 7.78 17.27 -9.61
N PRO A 174 7.43 16.89 -10.84
CA PRO A 174 7.29 15.48 -11.22
C PRO A 174 8.58 14.70 -10.93
N GLU A 175 8.43 13.45 -10.52
CA GLU A 175 9.52 12.48 -10.47
C GLU A 175 9.43 11.57 -11.68
N LYS A 176 10.56 11.10 -12.18
CA LYS A 176 10.59 10.13 -13.27
C LYS A 176 10.09 8.76 -12.81
N ILE A 177 9.50 8.02 -13.72
CA ILE A 177 9.22 6.60 -13.54
C ILE A 177 10.50 5.78 -13.65
N VAL A 178 10.47 4.52 -13.22
CA VAL A 178 11.62 3.62 -13.38
C VAL A 178 11.82 3.32 -14.86
N PRO A 179 12.94 3.72 -15.47
CA PRO A 179 13.18 3.44 -16.88
C PRO A 179 13.52 1.97 -17.10
N ASN A 180 13.22 1.45 -18.30
CA ASN A 180 13.37 0.02 -18.62
C ASN A 180 14.76 -0.55 -18.30
N GLU A 181 15.81 0.21 -18.60
CA GLU A 181 17.20 -0.19 -18.36
C GLU A 181 17.59 -0.25 -16.87
N ARG A 182 16.71 0.22 -16.01
CA ARG A 182 16.94 0.21 -14.56
C ARG A 182 15.98 -0.70 -13.78
N MET A 183 15.07 -1.39 -14.48
CA MET A 183 14.07 -2.25 -13.84
C MET A 183 14.71 -3.28 -12.92
N ASP A 184 15.72 -4.01 -13.39
CA ASP A 184 16.40 -5.06 -12.61
C ASP A 184 17.13 -4.52 -11.36
N LEU A 185 17.50 -3.24 -11.36
CA LEU A 185 18.23 -2.61 -10.27
C LEU A 185 17.33 -1.89 -9.27
N ASP A 186 16.24 -1.29 -9.74
CA ASP A 186 15.41 -0.40 -8.93
C ASP A 186 14.03 -1.02 -8.59
N LEU A 187 13.62 -2.08 -9.34
CA LEU A 187 12.51 -2.96 -9.03
C LEU A 187 12.93 -4.43 -9.17
N PRO A 188 13.86 -4.93 -8.33
CA PRO A 188 14.55 -6.20 -8.55
C PRO A 188 13.70 -7.45 -8.29
N GLY A 189 12.41 -7.30 -8.10
CA GLY A 189 11.46 -8.39 -7.90
C GLY A 189 10.48 -8.16 -6.77
N TYR A 190 9.99 -9.24 -6.17
CA TYR A 190 8.91 -9.26 -5.20
C TYR A 190 9.38 -9.76 -3.83
N ALA A 191 9.06 -9.06 -2.78
CA ALA A 191 9.37 -9.43 -1.39
C ALA A 191 8.40 -10.50 -0.84
N TRP A 192 8.32 -11.68 -1.49
CA TRP A 192 7.37 -12.75 -1.15
C TRP A 192 7.47 -13.23 0.30
N ASP A 193 8.66 -13.24 0.85
CA ASP A 193 8.97 -13.69 2.21
C ASP A 193 8.32 -12.82 3.30
N LEU A 194 7.87 -11.60 2.96
CA LEU A 194 7.15 -10.70 3.86
C LEU A 194 5.66 -11.05 3.99
N LEU A 195 5.14 -11.91 3.12
CA LEU A 195 3.74 -12.32 3.20
C LEU A 195 3.53 -13.47 4.20
N PRO A 196 2.40 -13.49 4.93
CA PRO A 196 2.16 -14.44 6.02
C PRO A 196 1.70 -15.83 5.53
N TYR A 197 2.31 -16.40 4.49
CA TYR A 197 1.95 -17.71 3.92
C TYR A 197 1.97 -18.86 4.93
N LYS A 198 2.86 -18.81 5.94
CA LYS A 198 2.99 -19.89 6.92
C LYS A 198 1.70 -20.16 7.68
N ASN A 199 0.86 -19.14 7.86
CA ASN A 199 -0.39 -19.24 8.62
C ASN A 199 -1.57 -19.73 7.78
N LYS A 200 -1.53 -19.51 6.45
CA LYS A 200 -2.59 -19.89 5.51
C LYS A 200 -1.99 -20.23 4.15
N PRO A 201 -1.31 -21.36 4.00
CA PRO A 201 -0.51 -21.66 2.81
C PRO A 201 -1.35 -21.78 1.52
N PHE A 202 -2.64 -22.16 1.62
CA PHE A 202 -3.51 -22.38 0.47
C PHE A 202 -4.58 -21.31 0.25
N ASP A 203 -4.99 -20.61 1.31
CA ASP A 203 -6.13 -19.70 1.29
C ASP A 203 -5.78 -18.24 1.57
N LEU A 204 -4.49 -17.90 1.68
CA LEU A 204 -4.09 -16.52 1.95
C LEU A 204 -4.53 -15.61 0.79
N TYR A 205 -4.30 -16.07 -0.43
CA TYR A 205 -4.74 -15.40 -1.65
C TYR A 205 -5.62 -16.31 -2.48
N ARG A 206 -6.61 -15.71 -3.17
CA ARG A 206 -7.61 -16.42 -3.96
C ARG A 206 -7.85 -15.72 -5.28
N SER A 207 -7.86 -16.50 -6.38
CA SER A 207 -8.21 -16.03 -7.72
C SER A 207 -9.61 -15.42 -7.76
N PRO A 208 -9.90 -14.43 -8.64
CA PRO A 208 -11.25 -13.98 -8.91
C PRO A 208 -12.22 -15.08 -9.37
N LEU A 209 -11.69 -16.16 -9.93
CA LEU A 209 -12.48 -17.31 -10.42
C LEU A 209 -12.56 -18.48 -9.43
N TRP A 210 -11.93 -18.38 -8.26
CA TRP A 210 -11.87 -19.48 -7.30
C TRP A 210 -13.25 -20.05 -6.91
N HIS A 211 -14.26 -19.20 -6.85
CA HIS A 211 -15.64 -19.59 -6.49
C HIS A 211 -16.34 -20.39 -7.59
N ALA A 212 -15.94 -20.26 -8.85
CA ALA A 212 -16.49 -21.02 -9.97
C ALA A 212 -15.90 -22.42 -10.07
N GLU A 213 -14.68 -22.60 -9.58
CA GLU A 213 -13.91 -23.85 -9.62
C GLU A 213 -13.70 -24.42 -8.21
N TYR A 214 -14.45 -23.92 -7.23
CA TYR A 214 -14.22 -24.21 -5.84
C TYR A 214 -14.60 -25.64 -5.47
N ILE A 215 -13.58 -26.48 -5.36
CA ILE A 215 -13.61 -27.78 -4.70
C ILE A 215 -12.59 -27.71 -3.57
N GLU A 216 -13.05 -27.80 -2.32
CA GLU A 216 -12.21 -27.52 -1.13
C GLU A 216 -10.94 -28.40 -1.11
N GLU A 217 -11.06 -29.65 -1.55
CA GLU A 217 -9.96 -30.62 -1.61
C GLU A 217 -8.91 -30.30 -2.71
N ASN A 218 -9.27 -29.49 -3.70
CA ASN A 218 -8.42 -29.17 -4.86
C ASN A 218 -7.80 -27.75 -4.81
N ARG A 219 -7.86 -27.08 -3.67
CA ARG A 219 -7.28 -25.74 -3.54
C ARG A 219 -5.77 -25.77 -3.74
N SER A 220 -5.28 -24.85 -4.54
CA SER A 220 -3.84 -24.62 -4.75
C SER A 220 -3.47 -23.21 -4.30
N PRO A 221 -2.20 -22.99 -3.91
CA PRO A 221 -1.68 -21.66 -3.68
C PRO A 221 -1.89 -20.78 -4.90
N TYR A 222 -2.29 -19.51 -4.66
CA TYR A 222 -2.48 -18.52 -5.72
C TYR A 222 -1.60 -17.31 -5.48
N ALA A 223 -0.98 -16.81 -6.53
CA ALA A 223 -0.27 -15.54 -6.53
C ALA A 223 -0.45 -14.85 -7.87
N ALA A 224 -0.64 -13.54 -7.85
CA ALA A 224 -0.59 -12.70 -9.03
C ALA A 224 0.78 -12.02 -9.15
N ILE A 225 1.25 -11.85 -10.36
CA ILE A 225 2.45 -11.07 -10.67
C ILE A 225 2.09 -10.02 -11.73
N GLN A 226 2.80 -8.92 -11.73
CA GLN A 226 2.71 -7.91 -12.77
C GLN A 226 3.88 -8.11 -13.74
N THR A 227 3.57 -8.31 -15.00
CA THR A 227 4.57 -8.63 -16.04
C THR A 227 4.99 -7.41 -16.85
N SER A 228 4.30 -6.29 -16.72
CA SER A 228 4.66 -5.02 -17.35
C SER A 228 4.22 -3.85 -16.49
N LEU A 229 5.00 -2.78 -16.54
CA LEU A 229 4.63 -1.46 -16.03
C LEU A 229 4.29 -0.63 -17.27
N GLY A 230 3.02 -0.49 -17.55
CA GLY A 230 2.53 0.25 -18.71
C GLY A 230 1.69 1.44 -18.33
#